data_edf56c1f5a1cf4766f6a314cc276651c
#
_entry.id   edf56c1f5a1cf4766f6a314cc276651c
#
_cell.length_a   1.000
_cell.length_b   1.000
_cell.length_c   1.000
_cell.angle_alpha   90.00
_cell.angle_beta   90.00
_cell.angle_gamma   90.00
#
_symmetry.space_group_name_H-M   'P 1'
#
loop_
_entity.id
_entity.type
_entity.pdbx_description
1 polymer ?
#
loop_
_entity_poly.entity_id
_entity_poly.type
_entity_poly.pdbx_seq_one_letter_code
_entity_poly.pdbx_strand_id
1 'polypeptide(L)'
;ILTGVVVGLETSETLVKNYPTLFYSIDTAIKYIFLGEILIRFLPKWNKPLAFFSDGWNVFDSLLVVGSFLPFGSFPFVLRVIRLLRFTRIFRQVPQLRIIVISLLQSTKPIGYVGILLLLLIYIYGVIGTTVFSKNDPIHFGDLPISMVSLFRAATFEDWTDLMYIQMYSCAEYGYGDNPELCMNPAKMPLTAVFYFISFIIISGLVILNLVIGVIIQSMTQAKGSLEKDEELRKTIKNIDFIVKKVRARKFEEMLDTNDS
;
A
#
# COMPACT_ATOMS: atom_id res chain seq x y z
N ILE A 1 -5.25 -12.52 -16.29
CA ILE A 1 -6.10 -13.54 -15.64
C ILE A 1 -5.41 -14.91 -15.68
N LEU A 2 -4.98 -15.42 -16.85
CA LEU A 2 -4.32 -16.72 -16.98
C LEU A 2 -3.13 -16.86 -16.02
N THR A 3 -2.26 -15.86 -15.94
CA THR A 3 -1.12 -15.85 -15.02
C THR A 3 -1.52 -16.02 -13.55
N GLY A 4 -2.62 -15.39 -13.13
CA GLY A 4 -3.12 -15.52 -11.75
C GLY A 4 -3.62 -16.93 -11.44
N VAL A 5 -4.29 -17.57 -12.40
CA VAL A 5 -4.74 -18.96 -12.27
C VAL A 5 -3.54 -19.90 -12.16
N VAL A 6 -2.54 -19.74 -13.01
CA VAL A 6 -1.32 -20.56 -12.98
C VAL A 6 -0.58 -20.42 -11.66
N VAL A 7 -0.40 -19.19 -11.17
CA VAL A 7 0.23 -18.96 -9.86
C VAL A 7 -0.59 -19.57 -8.72
N GLY A 8 -1.93 -19.50 -8.80
CA GLY A 8 -2.79 -20.17 -7.83
C GLY A 8 -2.64 -21.70 -7.85
N LEU A 9 -2.50 -22.30 -9.02
CA LEU A 9 -2.26 -23.75 -9.15
C LEU A 9 -0.83 -24.13 -8.66
N GLU A 10 0.15 -23.27 -8.81
CA GLU A 10 1.52 -23.48 -8.29
C GLU A 10 1.60 -23.53 -6.76
N THR A 11 0.58 -23.07 -6.03
CA THR A 11 0.55 -23.20 -4.56
C THR A 11 0.30 -24.65 -4.10
N SER A 12 -0.24 -25.50 -4.97
CA SER A 12 -0.44 -26.91 -4.68
C SER A 12 0.83 -27.71 -4.94
N GLU A 13 1.51 -28.11 -3.88
CA GLU A 13 2.73 -28.93 -3.96
C GLU A 13 2.50 -30.25 -4.74
N THR A 14 1.31 -30.84 -4.62
CA THR A 14 0.94 -32.07 -5.30
C THR A 14 0.90 -31.90 -6.81
N LEU A 15 0.31 -30.79 -7.30
CA LEU A 15 0.22 -30.49 -8.72
C LEU A 15 1.60 -30.20 -9.32
N VAL A 16 2.40 -29.41 -8.61
CA VAL A 16 3.76 -29.05 -9.07
C VAL A 16 4.67 -30.28 -9.14
N LYS A 17 4.57 -31.21 -8.16
CA LYS A 17 5.30 -32.49 -8.17
C LYS A 17 4.89 -33.40 -9.31
N ASN A 18 3.61 -33.46 -9.65
CA ASN A 18 3.11 -34.36 -10.69
C ASN A 18 3.41 -33.85 -12.11
N TYR A 19 3.47 -32.51 -12.30
CA TYR A 19 3.63 -31.88 -13.61
C TYR A 19 4.74 -30.80 -13.65
N PRO A 20 5.96 -31.09 -13.22
CA PRO A 20 7.01 -30.05 -13.06
C PRO A 20 7.40 -29.40 -14.39
N THR A 21 7.51 -30.19 -15.47
CA THR A 21 7.86 -29.70 -16.80
C THR A 21 6.78 -28.79 -17.39
N LEU A 22 5.51 -29.09 -17.14
CA LEU A 22 4.38 -28.27 -17.59
C LEU A 22 4.42 -26.87 -16.94
N PHE A 23 4.55 -26.80 -15.61
CA PHE A 23 4.64 -25.53 -14.88
C PHE A 23 5.86 -24.72 -15.27
N TYR A 24 7.02 -25.38 -15.43
CA TYR A 24 8.23 -24.72 -15.91
C TYR A 24 8.07 -24.12 -17.31
N SER A 25 7.46 -24.86 -18.23
CA SER A 25 7.22 -24.40 -19.61
C SER A 25 6.25 -23.24 -19.65
N ILE A 26 5.18 -23.29 -18.86
CA ILE A 26 4.18 -22.22 -18.77
C ILE A 26 4.82 -20.95 -18.16
N ASP A 27 5.57 -21.06 -17.06
CA ASP A 27 6.24 -19.89 -16.45
C ASP A 27 7.26 -19.27 -17.41
N THR A 28 8.01 -20.11 -18.12
CA THR A 28 8.97 -19.65 -19.12
C THR A 28 8.26 -18.94 -20.29
N ALA A 29 7.19 -19.49 -20.82
CA ALA A 29 6.39 -18.86 -21.86
C ALA A 29 5.83 -17.51 -21.41
N ILE A 30 5.29 -17.44 -20.20
CA ILE A 30 4.78 -16.21 -19.59
C ILE A 30 5.88 -15.14 -19.49
N LYS A 31 7.10 -15.50 -19.07
CA LYS A 31 8.25 -14.57 -18.99
C LYS A 31 8.57 -13.95 -20.36
N TYR A 32 8.66 -14.77 -21.41
CA TYR A 32 8.98 -14.28 -22.75
C TYR A 32 7.84 -13.46 -23.37
N ILE A 33 6.57 -13.83 -23.14
CA ILE A 33 5.42 -13.03 -23.58
C ILE A 33 5.48 -11.63 -22.94
N PHE A 34 5.75 -11.53 -21.65
CA PHE A 34 5.85 -10.24 -20.97
C PHE A 34 7.08 -9.42 -21.39
N LEU A 35 8.20 -10.09 -21.64
CA LEU A 35 9.37 -9.43 -22.21
C LEU A 35 9.03 -8.83 -23.60
N GLY A 36 8.38 -9.60 -24.46
CA GLY A 36 7.92 -9.13 -25.77
C GLY A 36 6.94 -7.95 -25.66
N GLU A 37 6.01 -8.00 -24.73
CA GLU A 37 5.08 -6.89 -24.48
C GLU A 37 5.81 -5.60 -24.10
N ILE A 38 6.80 -5.67 -23.21
CA ILE A 38 7.58 -4.49 -22.81
C ILE A 38 8.42 -3.97 -23.98
N LEU A 39 9.05 -4.85 -24.75
CA LEU A 39 9.82 -4.46 -25.92
C LEU A 39 8.95 -3.75 -26.96
N ILE A 40 7.76 -4.27 -27.27
CA ILE A 40 6.81 -3.63 -28.20
C ILE A 40 6.39 -2.24 -27.71
N ARG A 41 6.18 -2.05 -26.40
CA ARG A 41 5.85 -0.74 -25.82
C ARG A 41 7.04 0.21 -25.78
N PHE A 42 8.25 -0.30 -25.70
CA PHE A 42 9.48 0.47 -25.65
C PHE A 42 9.91 0.96 -27.06
N LEU A 43 9.71 0.15 -28.10
CA LEU A 43 10.11 0.43 -29.47
C LEU A 43 9.70 1.83 -29.99
N PRO A 44 8.45 2.30 -29.83
CA PRO A 44 8.06 3.63 -30.28
C PRO A 44 8.76 4.77 -29.53
N LYS A 45 9.31 4.49 -28.35
CA LYS A 45 9.96 5.47 -27.48
C LYS A 45 11.48 5.28 -27.43
N TRP A 46 12.05 4.49 -28.34
CA TRP A 46 13.48 4.20 -28.41
C TRP A 46 14.36 5.47 -28.42
N ASN A 47 13.94 6.49 -29.15
CA ASN A 47 14.66 7.76 -29.24
C ASN A 47 14.57 8.63 -27.97
N LYS A 48 13.63 8.31 -27.06
CA LYS A 48 13.42 9.04 -25.79
C LYS A 48 13.14 8.04 -24.66
N PRO A 49 14.14 7.27 -24.21
CA PRO A 49 13.96 6.20 -23.22
C PRO A 49 13.41 6.74 -21.88
N LEU A 50 13.82 7.95 -21.47
CA LEU A 50 13.31 8.60 -20.26
C LEU A 50 11.79 8.83 -20.31
N ALA A 51 11.22 9.07 -21.50
CA ALA A 51 9.77 9.20 -21.67
C ALA A 51 9.01 7.87 -21.50
N PHE A 52 9.68 6.73 -21.63
CA PHE A 52 9.10 5.43 -21.29
C PHE A 52 9.06 5.22 -19.78
N PHE A 53 10.13 5.57 -19.08
CA PHE A 53 10.26 5.42 -17.62
C PHE A 53 9.58 6.53 -16.82
N SER A 54 9.08 7.60 -17.45
CA SER A 54 8.26 8.60 -16.76
C SER A 54 6.87 8.08 -16.35
N ASP A 55 6.40 7.01 -16.97
CA ASP A 55 5.18 6.31 -16.55
C ASP A 55 5.53 5.25 -15.49
N GLY A 56 5.06 5.45 -14.25
CA GLY A 56 5.29 4.54 -13.13
C GLY A 56 4.84 3.10 -13.41
N TRP A 57 3.80 2.91 -14.23
CA TRP A 57 3.36 1.56 -14.63
C TRP A 57 4.37 0.85 -15.54
N ASN A 58 5.03 1.60 -16.43
CA ASN A 58 6.07 1.03 -17.28
C ASN A 58 7.32 0.65 -16.45
N VAL A 59 7.69 1.49 -15.47
CA VAL A 59 8.77 1.18 -14.54
C VAL A 59 8.46 -0.09 -13.75
N PHE A 60 7.27 -0.17 -13.18
CA PHE A 60 6.82 -1.33 -12.41
C PHE A 60 6.84 -2.63 -13.24
N ASP A 61 6.25 -2.60 -14.45
CA ASP A 61 6.25 -3.75 -15.36
C ASP A 61 7.68 -4.17 -15.74
N SER A 62 8.57 -3.20 -16.01
CA SER A 62 9.97 -3.48 -16.36
C SER A 62 10.73 -4.12 -15.20
N LEU A 63 10.53 -3.61 -13.96
CA LEU A 63 11.15 -4.19 -12.77
C LEU A 63 10.72 -5.64 -12.53
N LEU A 64 9.44 -5.95 -12.74
CA LEU A 64 8.92 -7.32 -12.60
C LEU A 64 9.52 -8.27 -13.65
N VAL A 65 9.69 -7.80 -14.90
CA VAL A 65 10.29 -8.63 -15.94
C VAL A 65 11.78 -8.82 -15.70
N VAL A 66 12.54 -7.74 -15.46
CA VAL A 66 13.98 -7.83 -15.15
C VAL A 66 14.19 -8.72 -13.91
N GLY A 67 13.44 -8.50 -12.82
CA GLY A 67 13.51 -9.33 -11.62
C GLY A 67 13.25 -10.82 -11.88
N SER A 68 12.42 -11.14 -12.89
CA SER A 68 12.14 -12.55 -13.25
C SER A 68 13.29 -13.28 -13.92
N PHE A 69 14.26 -12.55 -14.47
CA PHE A 69 15.45 -13.10 -15.13
C PHE A 69 16.69 -13.09 -14.23
N LEU A 70 16.64 -12.39 -13.08
CA LEU A 70 17.76 -12.36 -12.16
C LEU A 70 17.92 -13.71 -11.44
N PRO A 71 19.17 -14.19 -11.29
CA PRO A 71 19.46 -15.46 -10.61
C PRO A 71 19.40 -15.28 -9.08
N PHE A 72 18.20 -15.22 -8.51
CA PHE A 72 17.99 -15.20 -7.05
C PHE A 72 18.12 -16.61 -6.44
N GLY A 73 19.17 -17.36 -6.82
CA GLY A 73 19.36 -18.75 -6.41
C GLY A 73 19.32 -18.97 -4.88
N SER A 74 19.78 -18.00 -4.10
CA SER A 74 19.78 -18.06 -2.64
C SER A 74 18.43 -17.62 -2.01
N PHE A 75 17.51 -17.07 -2.78
CA PHE A 75 16.24 -16.53 -2.28
C PHE A 75 15.03 -16.99 -3.10
N PRO A 76 14.65 -18.27 -3.05
CA PRO A 76 13.51 -18.80 -3.83
C PRO A 76 12.19 -18.10 -3.50
N PHE A 77 12.05 -17.55 -2.27
CA PHE A 77 10.91 -16.75 -1.86
C PHE A 77 10.73 -15.49 -2.71
N VAL A 78 11.83 -14.78 -3.03
CA VAL A 78 11.78 -13.56 -3.86
C VAL A 78 11.24 -13.86 -5.26
N LEU A 79 11.67 -14.94 -5.87
CA LEU A 79 11.13 -15.37 -7.17
C LEU A 79 9.64 -15.67 -7.11
N ARG A 80 9.17 -16.29 -6.02
CA ARG A 80 7.74 -16.57 -5.81
C ARG A 80 6.95 -15.26 -5.69
N VAL A 81 7.45 -14.29 -4.91
CA VAL A 81 6.82 -12.97 -4.77
C VAL A 81 6.76 -12.23 -6.11
N ILE A 82 7.85 -12.23 -6.90
CA ILE A 82 7.87 -11.60 -8.23
C ILE A 82 6.82 -12.23 -9.16
N ARG A 83 6.64 -13.56 -9.12
CA ARG A 83 5.59 -14.24 -9.89
C ARG A 83 4.19 -13.79 -9.46
N LEU A 84 3.91 -13.69 -8.15
CA LEU A 84 2.66 -13.19 -7.61
C LEU A 84 2.40 -11.74 -8.04
N LEU A 85 3.42 -10.87 -7.94
CA LEU A 85 3.31 -9.48 -8.32
C LEU A 85 2.99 -9.26 -9.81
N ARG A 86 3.25 -10.23 -10.69
CA ARG A 86 2.81 -10.16 -12.10
C ARG A 86 1.28 -10.09 -12.23
N PHE A 87 0.53 -10.65 -11.28
CA PHE A 87 -0.93 -10.58 -11.29
C PHE A 87 -1.45 -9.14 -11.10
N THR A 88 -0.69 -8.28 -10.42
CA THR A 88 -1.08 -6.88 -10.21
C THR A 88 -1.20 -6.05 -11.50
N ARG A 89 -0.69 -6.57 -12.64
CA ARG A 89 -0.90 -5.95 -13.96
C ARG A 89 -2.38 -5.82 -14.35
N ILE A 90 -3.28 -6.59 -13.73
CA ILE A 90 -4.73 -6.46 -13.91
C ILE A 90 -5.19 -5.04 -13.56
N PHE A 91 -4.57 -4.39 -12.58
CA PHE A 91 -4.89 -3.01 -12.19
C PHE A 91 -4.67 -2.00 -13.33
N ARG A 92 -3.72 -2.29 -14.21
CA ARG A 92 -3.47 -1.46 -15.40
C ARG A 92 -4.49 -1.71 -16.50
N GLN A 93 -4.93 -2.95 -16.69
CA GLN A 93 -5.81 -3.35 -17.77
C GLN A 93 -7.28 -2.96 -17.53
N VAL A 94 -7.69 -2.85 -16.27
CA VAL A 94 -9.05 -2.49 -15.86
C VAL A 94 -9.06 -1.03 -15.43
N PRO A 95 -9.67 -0.10 -16.22
CA PRO A 95 -9.64 1.33 -15.95
C PRO A 95 -10.16 1.70 -14.55
N GLN A 96 -11.21 1.03 -14.08
CA GLN A 96 -11.80 1.26 -12.77
C GLN A 96 -10.82 0.94 -11.65
N LEU A 97 -10.11 -0.21 -11.73
CA LEU A 97 -9.10 -0.60 -10.76
C LEU A 97 -7.89 0.35 -10.79
N ARG A 98 -7.49 0.82 -11.98
CA ARG A 98 -6.43 1.80 -12.13
C ARG A 98 -6.75 3.11 -11.40
N ILE A 99 -7.97 3.61 -11.55
CA ILE A 99 -8.44 4.84 -10.87
C ILE A 99 -8.38 4.64 -9.36
N ILE A 100 -8.88 3.52 -8.84
CA ILE A 100 -8.87 3.20 -7.41
C ILE A 100 -7.43 3.20 -6.88
N VAL A 101 -6.50 2.50 -7.55
CA VAL A 101 -5.09 2.45 -7.12
C VAL A 101 -4.44 3.83 -7.12
N ILE A 102 -4.66 4.63 -8.18
CA ILE A 102 -4.12 6.00 -8.25
C ILE A 102 -4.69 6.87 -7.12
N SER A 103 -5.99 6.80 -6.87
CA SER A 103 -6.64 7.56 -5.79
C SER A 103 -6.09 7.17 -4.42
N LEU A 104 -5.90 5.86 -4.16
CA LEU A 104 -5.28 5.37 -2.93
C LEU A 104 -3.85 5.91 -2.77
N LEU A 105 -3.02 5.83 -3.84
CA LEU A 105 -1.65 6.34 -3.81
C LEU A 105 -1.58 7.85 -3.61
N GLN A 106 -2.52 8.62 -4.17
CA GLN A 106 -2.59 10.06 -3.96
C GLN A 106 -2.97 10.43 -2.52
N SER A 107 -3.82 9.63 -1.89
CA SER A 107 -4.24 9.82 -0.50
C SER A 107 -3.15 9.47 0.53
N THR A 108 -2.08 8.75 0.13
CA THR A 108 -1.04 8.30 1.06
C THR A 108 -0.05 9.39 1.48
N LYS A 109 0.11 10.48 0.71
CA LYS A 109 1.10 11.53 1.03
C LYS A 109 0.94 12.14 2.43
N PRO A 110 -0.24 12.64 2.84
CA PRO A 110 -0.42 13.18 4.19
C PRO A 110 -0.36 12.09 5.26
N ILE A 111 -0.80 10.85 4.94
CA ILE A 111 -0.69 9.70 5.82
C ILE A 111 0.77 9.37 6.13
N GLY A 112 1.65 9.52 5.14
CA GLY A 112 3.07 9.23 5.28
C GLY A 112 3.76 10.03 6.38
N TYR A 113 3.48 11.34 6.49
CA TYR A 113 4.10 12.19 7.53
C TYR A 113 3.67 11.76 8.94
N VAL A 114 2.40 11.42 9.13
CA VAL A 114 1.91 10.94 10.42
C VAL A 114 2.43 9.54 10.72
N GLY A 115 2.56 8.69 9.69
CA GLY A 115 3.20 7.38 9.80
C GLY A 115 4.65 7.46 10.26
N ILE A 116 5.44 8.44 9.76
CA ILE A 116 6.80 8.69 10.22
C ILE A 116 6.82 9.14 11.69
N LEU A 117 5.90 10.01 12.10
CA LEU A 117 5.78 10.44 13.49
C LEU A 117 5.45 9.26 14.41
N LEU A 118 4.51 8.41 14.01
CA LEU A 118 4.16 7.18 14.76
C LEU A 118 5.36 6.22 14.83
N LEU A 119 6.09 6.05 13.73
CA LEU A 119 7.29 5.20 13.71
C LEU A 119 8.37 5.74 14.65
N LEU A 120 8.58 7.06 14.69
CA LEU A 120 9.51 7.70 15.61
C LEU A 120 9.07 7.48 17.07
N LEU A 121 7.78 7.60 17.38
CA LEU A 121 7.24 7.31 18.70
C LEU A 121 7.49 5.85 19.09
N ILE A 122 7.17 4.90 18.20
CA ILE A 122 7.41 3.47 18.39
C ILE A 122 8.91 3.20 18.61
N TYR A 123 9.78 3.86 17.87
CA TYR A 123 11.23 3.71 18.04
C TYR A 123 11.69 4.19 19.41
N ILE A 124 11.30 5.38 19.86
CA ILE A 124 11.69 5.94 21.17
C ILE A 124 11.21 5.02 22.31
N TYR A 125 9.93 4.67 22.28
CA TYR A 125 9.37 3.74 23.27
C TYR A 125 9.96 2.34 23.14
N GLY A 126 10.29 1.89 21.93
CA GLY A 126 10.99 0.63 21.68
C GLY A 126 12.35 0.57 22.37
N VAL A 127 13.17 1.62 22.28
CA VAL A 127 14.46 1.71 22.97
C VAL A 127 14.26 1.66 24.49
N ILE A 128 13.29 2.41 25.02
CA ILE A 128 12.99 2.40 26.47
C ILE A 128 12.50 1.00 26.88
N GLY A 129 11.55 0.42 26.13
CA GLY A 129 10.99 -0.90 26.43
C GLY A 129 12.03 -2.01 26.41
N THR A 130 12.90 -2.05 25.40
CA THR A 130 14.02 -3.00 25.34
C THR A 130 14.95 -2.83 26.55
N THR A 131 15.26 -1.60 26.93
CA THR A 131 16.16 -1.33 28.04
C THR A 131 15.57 -1.76 29.39
N VAL A 132 14.27 -1.53 29.59
CA VAL A 132 13.61 -1.76 30.89
C VAL A 132 13.08 -3.19 31.02
N PHE A 133 12.49 -3.73 29.95
CA PHE A 133 11.68 -4.95 30.02
C PHE A 133 12.34 -6.19 29.41
N SER A 134 13.44 -6.06 28.65
CA SER A 134 14.04 -7.18 27.91
C SER A 134 14.35 -8.42 28.76
N LYS A 135 14.71 -8.21 30.02
CA LYS A 135 15.04 -9.32 30.95
C LYS A 135 13.80 -10.04 31.49
N ASN A 136 12.71 -9.30 31.71
CA ASN A 136 11.44 -9.85 32.17
C ASN A 136 10.61 -10.41 31.02
N ASP A 137 10.67 -9.79 29.84
CA ASP A 137 9.84 -10.15 28.71
C ASP A 137 10.66 -10.19 27.40
N PRO A 138 11.53 -11.20 27.24
CA PRO A 138 12.36 -11.33 26.04
C PRO A 138 11.54 -11.61 24.76
N ILE A 139 10.34 -12.17 24.86
CA ILE A 139 9.48 -12.45 23.69
C ILE A 139 9.02 -11.15 23.03
N HIS A 140 8.68 -10.11 23.83
CA HIS A 140 8.10 -8.88 23.30
C HIS A 140 9.06 -7.70 23.33
N PHE A 141 10.10 -7.73 24.20
CA PHE A 141 11.05 -6.64 24.38
C PHE A 141 12.53 -7.10 24.37
N GLY A 142 12.82 -8.32 23.87
CA GLY A 142 14.17 -8.88 23.86
C GLY A 142 15.19 -8.07 23.08
N ASP A 143 14.79 -7.50 21.96
CA ASP A 143 15.58 -6.57 21.14
C ASP A 143 14.71 -5.43 20.58
N LEU A 144 15.36 -4.44 19.96
CA LEU A 144 14.67 -3.26 19.43
C LEU A 144 13.67 -3.61 18.32
N PRO A 145 13.98 -4.42 17.29
CA PRO A 145 13.03 -4.82 16.26
C PRO A 145 11.78 -5.49 16.82
N ILE A 146 11.95 -6.44 17.76
CA ILE A 146 10.83 -7.14 18.41
C ILE A 146 10.00 -6.16 19.23
N SER A 147 10.64 -5.27 20.00
CA SER A 147 9.97 -4.21 20.77
C SER A 147 9.14 -3.29 19.88
N MET A 148 9.68 -2.90 18.73
CA MET A 148 8.95 -2.07 17.77
C MET A 148 7.72 -2.79 17.20
N VAL A 149 7.80 -4.08 16.91
CA VAL A 149 6.65 -4.88 16.44
C VAL A 149 5.60 -5.00 17.55
N SER A 150 6.00 -5.24 18.80
CA SER A 150 5.10 -5.30 19.94
C SER A 150 4.39 -3.97 20.19
N LEU A 151 5.12 -2.86 20.08
CA LEU A 151 4.54 -1.53 20.21
C LEU A 151 3.67 -1.14 19.01
N PHE A 152 3.99 -1.59 17.80
CA PHE A 152 3.09 -1.41 16.65
C PHE A 152 1.75 -2.11 16.89
N ARG A 153 1.76 -3.35 17.43
CA ARG A 153 0.56 -4.06 17.84
C ARG A 153 -0.20 -3.27 18.92
N ALA A 154 0.49 -2.81 19.96
CA ALA A 154 -0.11 -1.99 21.02
C ALA A 154 -0.71 -0.66 20.48
N ALA A 155 -0.06 -0.01 19.50
CA ALA A 155 -0.56 1.21 18.88
C ALA A 155 -1.90 1.01 18.14
N THR A 156 -2.16 -0.20 17.62
CA THR A 156 -3.47 -0.59 17.05
C THR A 156 -4.52 -0.93 18.12
N PHE A 157 -4.21 -0.73 19.38
CA PHE A 157 -5.02 -1.08 20.57
C PHE A 157 -5.23 -2.59 20.76
N GLU A 158 -4.42 -3.42 20.11
CA GLU A 158 -4.47 -4.87 20.24
C GLU A 158 -3.50 -5.33 21.33
N ASP A 159 -3.99 -6.16 22.25
CA ASP A 159 -3.25 -6.86 23.32
C ASP A 159 -2.30 -5.99 24.18
N TRP A 160 -2.44 -4.67 24.18
CA TRP A 160 -1.58 -3.76 24.93
C TRP A 160 -1.67 -4.00 26.44
N THR A 161 -2.84 -4.44 26.92
CA THR A 161 -3.07 -4.78 28.33
C THR A 161 -2.28 -6.00 28.74
N ASP A 162 -2.18 -7.02 27.88
CA ASP A 162 -1.41 -8.24 28.17
C ASP A 162 0.07 -7.93 28.24
N LEU A 163 0.59 -7.12 27.30
CA LEU A 163 1.97 -6.63 27.39
C LEU A 163 2.23 -5.87 28.69
N MET A 164 1.29 -5.06 29.15
CA MET A 164 1.38 -4.33 30.41
C MET A 164 1.34 -5.28 31.60
N TYR A 165 0.44 -6.27 31.62
CA TYR A 165 0.29 -7.21 32.72
C TYR A 165 1.50 -8.12 32.90
N ILE A 166 2.16 -8.53 31.82
CA ILE A 166 3.44 -9.26 31.90
C ILE A 166 4.49 -8.45 32.68
N GLN A 167 4.54 -7.13 32.50
CA GLN A 167 5.48 -6.28 33.22
C GLN A 167 5.01 -5.97 34.66
N MET A 168 3.70 -5.92 34.89
CA MET A 168 3.14 -5.68 36.23
C MET A 168 3.30 -6.87 37.17
N TYR A 169 2.97 -8.06 36.68
CA TYR A 169 2.93 -9.30 37.49
C TYR A 169 4.19 -10.17 37.36
N SER A 170 5.04 -9.89 36.39
CA SER A 170 6.20 -10.66 35.90
C SER A 170 5.83 -11.83 34.99
N CYS A 171 6.77 -12.21 34.13
CA CYS A 171 6.65 -13.38 33.24
C CYS A 171 6.41 -14.71 33.98
N ALA A 172 6.81 -14.81 35.25
CA ALA A 172 6.59 -16.02 36.05
C ALA A 172 5.11 -16.22 36.44
N GLU A 173 4.33 -15.16 36.56
CA GLU A 173 2.93 -15.21 37.00
C GLU A 173 1.94 -14.97 35.85
N TYR A 174 2.37 -14.32 34.77
CA TYR A 174 1.49 -13.94 33.67
C TYR A 174 2.18 -14.04 32.30
N GLY A 175 1.50 -14.61 31.33
CA GLY A 175 1.84 -14.56 29.91
C GLY A 175 2.81 -15.62 29.38
N TYR A 176 3.52 -16.35 30.26
CA TYR A 176 4.55 -17.32 29.89
C TYR A 176 4.19 -18.78 30.21
N GLY A 177 2.90 -19.08 30.42
CA GLY A 177 2.44 -20.40 30.79
C GLY A 177 2.86 -21.53 29.86
N ASP A 178 2.90 -21.26 28.55
CA ASP A 178 3.28 -22.24 27.52
C ASP A 178 4.79 -22.35 27.30
N ASN A 179 5.59 -21.37 27.73
CA ASN A 179 7.04 -21.31 27.53
C ASN A 179 7.76 -20.74 28.77
N PRO A 180 7.65 -21.38 29.93
CA PRO A 180 8.21 -20.87 31.19
C PRO A 180 9.74 -20.74 31.17
N GLU A 181 10.42 -21.51 30.33
CA GLU A 181 11.86 -21.47 30.13
C GLU A 181 12.39 -20.15 29.57
N LEU A 182 11.54 -19.40 28.87
CA LEU A 182 11.89 -18.08 28.31
C LEU A 182 11.81 -16.97 29.36
N CYS A 183 11.19 -17.22 30.51
CA CYS A 183 11.15 -16.30 31.64
C CYS A 183 12.41 -16.40 32.48
N MET A 184 13.50 -15.76 32.02
CA MET A 184 14.82 -15.92 32.68
C MET A 184 15.01 -15.04 33.93
N ASN A 185 14.41 -13.87 33.97
CA ASN A 185 14.56 -12.90 35.07
C ASN A 185 13.23 -12.25 35.42
N PRO A 186 12.33 -12.95 36.13
CA PRO A 186 11.03 -12.42 36.49
C PRO A 186 11.17 -11.18 37.39
N ALA A 187 10.54 -10.08 36.98
CA ALA A 187 10.57 -8.83 37.72
C ALA A 187 9.18 -8.16 37.70
N LYS A 188 8.67 -7.81 38.88
CA LYS A 188 7.41 -7.08 39.02
C LYS A 188 7.67 -5.58 38.97
N MET A 189 7.13 -4.89 37.98
CA MET A 189 7.32 -3.45 37.78
C MET A 189 5.98 -2.73 37.56
N PRO A 190 5.00 -2.80 38.49
CA PRO A 190 3.64 -2.36 38.25
C PRO A 190 3.54 -0.87 37.91
N LEU A 191 4.21 0.01 38.63
CA LEU A 191 4.15 1.44 38.37
C LEU A 191 4.82 1.79 37.02
N THR A 192 6.00 1.24 36.76
CA THR A 192 6.75 1.47 35.51
C THR A 192 5.92 1.00 34.32
N ALA A 193 5.33 -0.20 34.39
CA ALA A 193 4.49 -0.75 33.35
C ALA A 193 3.27 0.15 33.06
N VAL A 194 2.53 0.55 34.10
CA VAL A 194 1.35 1.40 33.94
C VAL A 194 1.71 2.73 33.30
N PHE A 195 2.73 3.45 33.79
CA PHE A 195 3.14 4.73 33.21
C PHE A 195 3.64 4.58 31.77
N TYR A 196 4.42 3.55 31.48
CA TYR A 196 4.96 3.30 30.15
C TYR A 196 3.83 3.02 29.15
N PHE A 197 2.99 2.02 29.39
CA PHE A 197 1.95 1.62 28.45
C PHE A 197 0.84 2.65 28.33
N ILE A 198 0.37 3.23 29.42
CA ILE A 198 -0.69 4.25 29.36
C ILE A 198 -0.21 5.49 28.62
N SER A 199 1.00 5.99 28.89
CA SER A 199 1.54 7.13 28.16
C SER A 199 1.72 6.82 26.67
N PHE A 200 2.20 5.63 26.32
CA PHE A 200 2.32 5.19 24.93
C PHE A 200 0.96 5.14 24.23
N ILE A 201 -0.05 4.53 24.85
CA ILE A 201 -1.40 4.38 24.27
C ILE A 201 -2.07 5.73 24.08
N ILE A 202 -1.96 6.65 25.06
CA ILE A 202 -2.52 7.99 24.92
C ILE A 202 -1.86 8.74 23.76
N ILE A 203 -0.54 8.75 23.70
CA ILE A 203 0.19 9.52 22.67
C ILE A 203 -0.02 8.90 21.28
N SER A 204 0.12 7.57 21.15
CA SER A 204 -0.11 6.88 19.86
C SER A 204 -1.55 7.01 19.40
N GLY A 205 -2.51 6.92 20.32
CA GLY A 205 -3.93 7.10 20.03
C GLY A 205 -4.24 8.50 19.53
N LEU A 206 -3.67 9.55 20.14
CA LEU A 206 -3.81 10.92 19.65
C LEU A 206 -3.21 11.11 18.25
N VAL A 207 -2.06 10.49 17.97
CA VAL A 207 -1.43 10.53 16.65
C VAL A 207 -2.32 9.86 15.61
N ILE A 208 -2.85 8.67 15.91
CA ILE A 208 -3.74 7.91 15.01
C ILE A 208 -5.07 8.65 14.81
N LEU A 209 -5.67 9.21 15.86
CA LEU A 209 -6.91 9.99 15.76
C LEU A 209 -6.73 11.20 14.83
N ASN A 210 -5.64 11.94 14.98
CA ASN A 210 -5.32 13.08 14.12
C ASN A 210 -5.13 12.65 12.67
N LEU A 211 -4.55 11.47 12.42
CA LEU A 211 -4.44 10.88 11.09
C LEU A 211 -5.83 10.66 10.47
N VAL A 212 -6.72 9.99 11.20
CA VAL A 212 -8.09 9.67 10.74
C VAL A 212 -8.86 10.94 10.40
N ILE A 213 -8.82 11.93 11.31
CA ILE A 213 -9.46 13.24 11.09
C ILE A 213 -8.86 13.93 9.85
N GLY A 214 -7.54 13.94 9.70
CA GLY A 214 -6.87 14.54 8.55
C GLY A 214 -7.28 13.90 7.22
N VAL A 215 -7.38 12.57 7.16
CA VAL A 215 -7.85 11.82 5.99
C VAL A 215 -9.31 12.14 5.65
N ILE A 216 -10.18 12.20 6.66
CA ILE A 216 -11.60 12.54 6.47
C ILE A 216 -11.75 13.97 5.90
N ILE A 217 -11.09 14.95 6.51
CA ILE A 217 -11.14 16.35 6.05
C ILE A 217 -10.61 16.46 4.62
N GLN A 218 -9.49 15.80 4.31
CA GLN A 218 -8.94 15.81 2.96
C GLN A 218 -9.88 15.18 1.94
N SER A 219 -10.49 14.05 2.25
CA SER A 219 -11.46 13.38 1.38
C SER A 219 -12.68 14.25 1.13
N MET A 220 -13.19 14.94 2.14
CA MET A 220 -14.29 15.88 2.02
C MET A 220 -13.92 17.09 1.14
N THR A 221 -12.72 17.65 1.32
CA THR A 221 -12.23 18.78 0.53
C THR A 221 -12.06 18.41 -0.95
N GLN A 222 -11.53 17.21 -1.24
CA GLN A 222 -11.41 16.70 -2.60
C GLN A 222 -12.78 16.48 -3.25
N ALA A 223 -13.73 15.88 -2.52
CA ALA A 223 -15.08 15.67 -3.01
C ALA A 223 -15.77 17.01 -3.33
N LYS A 224 -15.65 18.01 -2.45
CA LYS A 224 -16.19 19.36 -2.67
C LYS A 224 -15.57 20.03 -3.90
N GLY A 225 -14.24 19.98 -4.04
CA GLY A 225 -13.54 20.57 -5.19
C GLY A 225 -13.90 19.89 -6.52
N SER A 226 -14.23 18.60 -6.55
CA SER A 226 -14.71 17.92 -7.76
C SER A 226 -16.12 18.37 -8.14
N LEU A 227 -17.00 18.53 -7.16
CA LEU A 227 -18.36 19.03 -7.39
C LEU A 227 -18.36 20.47 -7.93
N GLU A 228 -17.53 21.35 -7.38
CA GLU A 228 -17.39 22.74 -7.85
C GLU A 228 -16.88 22.80 -9.29
N LYS A 229 -15.89 21.97 -9.66
CA LYS A 229 -15.41 21.86 -11.04
C LYS A 229 -16.48 21.37 -12.03
N ASP A 230 -17.25 20.37 -11.62
CA ASP A 230 -18.33 19.83 -12.44
C ASP A 230 -19.44 20.89 -12.66
N GLU A 231 -19.75 21.70 -11.65
CA GLU A 231 -20.72 22.78 -11.75
C GLU A 231 -20.22 23.91 -12.66
N GLU A 232 -18.95 24.29 -12.56
CA GLU A 232 -18.33 25.28 -13.43
C GLU A 232 -18.29 24.81 -14.88
N LEU A 233 -17.93 23.55 -15.12
CA LEU A 233 -17.96 22.93 -16.44
C LEU A 233 -19.38 22.93 -17.05
N ARG A 234 -20.40 22.60 -16.27
CA ARG A 234 -21.80 22.64 -16.69
C ARG A 234 -22.24 24.07 -17.08
N LYS A 235 -21.82 25.08 -16.29
CA LYS A 235 -22.10 26.49 -16.61
C LYS A 235 -21.45 26.90 -17.95
N THR A 236 -20.19 26.50 -18.13
CA THR A 236 -19.43 26.78 -19.36
C THR A 236 -20.06 26.12 -20.56
N ILE A 237 -20.47 24.86 -20.48
CA ILE A 237 -21.17 24.15 -21.58
C ILE A 237 -22.48 24.85 -21.94
N LYS A 238 -23.29 25.26 -20.97
CA LYS A 238 -24.54 26.01 -21.22
C LYS A 238 -24.28 27.32 -21.93
N ASN A 239 -23.25 28.06 -21.55
CA ASN A 239 -22.88 29.31 -22.21
C ASN A 239 -22.43 29.08 -23.67
N ILE A 240 -21.64 28.05 -23.92
CA ILE A 240 -21.23 27.67 -25.29
C ILE A 240 -22.45 27.30 -26.15
N ASP A 241 -23.36 26.48 -25.62
CA ASP A 241 -24.57 26.08 -26.31
C ASP A 241 -25.45 27.30 -26.67
N PHE A 242 -25.58 28.25 -25.75
CA PHE A 242 -26.28 29.52 -26.00
C PHE A 242 -25.64 30.34 -27.14
N ILE A 243 -24.29 30.47 -27.11
CA ILE A 243 -23.55 31.20 -28.15
C ILE A 243 -23.69 30.50 -29.50
N VAL A 244 -23.56 29.16 -29.55
CA VAL A 244 -23.73 28.38 -30.80
C VAL A 244 -25.14 28.56 -31.39
N LYS A 245 -26.19 28.53 -30.57
CA LYS A 245 -27.56 28.80 -31.02
C LYS A 245 -27.72 30.21 -31.60
N LYS A 246 -27.12 31.20 -30.93
CA LYS A 246 -27.19 32.60 -31.41
C LYS A 246 -26.46 32.81 -32.74
N VAL A 247 -25.27 32.20 -32.88
CA VAL A 247 -24.51 32.26 -34.15
C VAL A 247 -25.25 31.55 -35.29
N ARG A 248 -25.87 30.40 -34.99
CA ARG A 248 -26.64 29.63 -35.97
C ARG A 248 -27.89 30.40 -36.43
N ALA A 249 -28.59 31.09 -35.53
CA ALA A 249 -29.72 31.92 -35.84
C ALA A 249 -29.33 33.11 -36.75
N ARG A 250 -28.25 33.83 -36.43
CA ARG A 250 -27.74 34.92 -37.28
C ARG A 250 -27.38 34.46 -38.69
N LYS A 251 -26.66 33.32 -38.77
CA LYS A 251 -26.28 32.77 -40.08
C LYS A 251 -27.49 32.35 -40.92
N PHE A 252 -28.56 31.94 -40.28
CA PHE A 252 -29.82 31.61 -40.94
C PHE A 252 -30.54 32.85 -41.46
N GLU A 253 -30.56 33.95 -40.68
CA GLU A 253 -31.10 35.26 -41.12
C GLU A 253 -30.30 35.81 -42.30
N GLU A 254 -28.96 35.77 -42.27
CA GLU A 254 -28.12 36.22 -43.39
C GLU A 254 -28.36 35.42 -44.68
N MET A 255 -28.66 34.11 -44.60
CA MET A 255 -28.96 33.29 -45.76
C MET A 255 -30.32 33.57 -46.33
N LEU A 256 -31.31 34.04 -45.58
CA LEU A 256 -32.61 34.45 -46.05
C LEU A 256 -32.54 35.79 -46.80
N ASP A 257 -31.82 36.77 -46.28
CA ASP A 257 -31.61 38.09 -46.89
C ASP A 257 -30.85 38.01 -48.22
N THR A 258 -29.96 37.02 -48.40
CA THR A 258 -29.24 36.82 -49.68
C THR A 258 -30.10 36.13 -50.79
N ASN A 259 -31.22 35.49 -50.41
CA ASN A 259 -32.11 34.83 -51.41
C ASN A 259 -33.21 35.71 -51.88
N ASP A 260 -33.48 36.87 -51.27
CA ASP A 260 -34.51 37.84 -51.66
C ASP A 260 -33.95 39.01 -52.47
N SER A 261 -32.64 39.01 -52.81
CA SER A 261 -31.99 39.98 -53.71
C SER A 261 -31.58 39.35 -55.04
#